data_0e8296a7156e2964050d8d41d7ee6ea1
#
_entry.id   0e8296a7156e2964050d8d41d7ee6ea1
#
_cell.length_a   1.000
_cell.length_b   1.000
_cell.length_c   1.000
_cell.angle_alpha   90.00
_cell.angle_beta   90.00
_cell.angle_gamma   90.00
#
_symmetry.space_group_name_H-M   'P 1'
#
loop_
_entity.id
_entity.type
_entity.pdbx_description
1 polymer ?
#
loop_
_entity_poly.entity_id
_entity_poly.type
_entity_poly.pdbx_seq_one_letter_code
_entity_poly.pdbx_strand_id
1 'polypeptide(L)'
;MEAAPIPANPNPGGGRLLSKRPPASRQTPAAAGARPPVVALSWEDEDIENRWGLFRGGRFTSVNKPFTFILAAGISVVFLWLMFVLERGTSSLHRLGLVFVRPGNLWATGPATLFFFWGVVVSLIKIPKLRLQRRALEMAAVPQHREFVLNEATAKTVLDRVRSLVDDTRYFMLLNRIDRALSNLNNIGGVSDVSTILKAQSENDENQVASSYAIIHAMIWAIPVLGFVGTVLGLSIAINKFTSALAATTDVNQIKDHLKEVTAGLSTAFECTLVGLAFALLLHLLSDLVQQKETDFLDECNDYCHAHVVSKLRVRPKAGHPD
;
A
#
# COMPACT_ATOMS: atom_id res chain seq x y z
N MET A 1 24.64 67.78 -6.23
CA MET A 1 23.69 68.57 -5.46
C MET A 1 22.79 67.54 -4.76
N GLU A 2 22.67 67.37 -3.54
CA GLU A 2 23.32 67.88 -2.34
C GLU A 2 22.91 66.92 -1.22
N ALA A 3 23.86 66.44 -0.51
CA ALA A 3 23.67 65.58 0.64
C ALA A 3 23.16 66.39 1.84
N ALA A 4 22.25 65.81 2.60
CA ALA A 4 21.92 66.32 3.91
C ALA A 4 22.10 65.22 4.99
N PRO A 5 22.58 65.56 6.17
CA PRO A 5 23.37 64.67 7.03
C PRO A 5 22.57 64.00 8.12
N ILE A 6 23.15 62.93 8.63
CA ILE A 6 22.77 62.13 9.80
C ILE A 6 23.13 62.92 11.07
N PRO A 7 22.28 62.99 12.09
CA PRO A 7 22.74 63.38 13.42
C PRO A 7 22.99 62.17 14.33
N ALA A 8 24.06 62.36 15.08
CA ALA A 8 24.71 61.41 15.97
C ALA A 8 23.93 61.11 17.25
N ASN A 9 24.19 59.91 17.74
CA ASN A 9 23.87 59.35 19.04
C ASN A 9 24.76 60.00 20.15
N PRO A 10 24.25 60.21 21.35
CA PRO A 10 25.07 60.01 22.53
C PRO A 10 24.41 59.09 23.58
N ASN A 11 25.06 57.98 23.85
CA ASN A 11 25.04 57.32 25.14
C ASN A 11 25.89 58.18 26.15
N PRO A 12 25.65 58.24 27.48
CA PRO A 12 25.88 57.10 28.36
C PRO A 12 25.04 57.09 29.66
N GLY A 13 25.05 55.97 30.34
CA GLY A 13 24.73 56.04 31.80
C GLY A 13 24.00 54.79 32.33
N GLY A 14 24.76 54.02 33.06
CA GLY A 14 24.43 52.74 33.67
C GLY A 14 23.26 52.76 34.66
N GLY A 15 22.66 51.63 34.77
CA GLY A 15 21.64 51.32 35.73
C GLY A 15 21.27 49.85 35.68
N ARG A 16 22.00 49.02 36.43
CA ARG A 16 21.59 47.65 36.68
C ARG A 16 20.23 47.64 37.39
N LEU A 17 19.15 47.39 36.67
CA LEU A 17 17.87 47.02 37.27
C LEU A 17 17.79 45.48 37.24
N LEU A 18 17.93 44.89 38.43
CA LEU A 18 17.62 43.52 38.76
C LEU A 18 16.15 43.25 38.40
N SER A 19 15.93 42.63 37.23
CA SER A 19 14.63 42.10 36.84
C SER A 19 14.27 40.94 37.78
N LYS A 20 13.35 41.20 38.72
CA LYS A 20 12.68 40.15 39.49
C LYS A 20 11.98 39.20 38.54
N ARG A 21 12.46 37.96 38.44
CA ARG A 21 11.70 36.85 37.86
C ARG A 21 10.37 36.74 38.60
N PRO A 22 9.24 36.65 37.88
CA PRO A 22 7.97 36.29 38.50
C PRO A 22 8.09 34.90 39.13
N PRO A 23 7.41 34.64 40.26
CA PRO A 23 7.47 33.34 40.93
C PRO A 23 6.92 32.27 39.99
N ALA A 24 7.66 31.17 39.88
CA ALA A 24 7.23 30.00 39.16
C ALA A 24 5.83 29.57 39.60
N SER A 25 4.87 29.65 38.69
CA SER A 25 3.53 29.10 38.92
C SER A 25 3.68 27.65 39.37
N ARG A 26 3.22 27.37 40.59
CA ARG A 26 3.07 25.99 41.09
C ARG A 26 2.25 25.25 40.08
N GLN A 27 2.92 24.37 39.34
CA GLN A 27 2.24 23.31 38.56
C GLN A 27 1.48 22.50 39.61
N THR A 28 0.16 22.59 39.57
CA THR A 28 -0.74 21.66 40.24
C THR A 28 -0.35 20.27 39.80
N PRO A 29 -0.13 19.31 40.72
CA PRO A 29 0.17 17.95 40.30
C PRO A 29 -0.99 17.48 39.45
N ALA A 30 -0.72 17.19 38.20
CA ALA A 30 -1.66 16.53 37.29
C ALA A 30 -2.25 15.32 37.99
N ALA A 31 -3.56 15.22 38.02
CA ALA A 31 -4.31 14.15 38.66
C ALA A 31 -3.76 12.80 38.15
N ALA A 32 -2.96 12.19 39.01
CA ALA A 32 -2.51 10.81 38.83
C ALA A 32 -3.74 9.92 38.96
N GLY A 33 -4.25 9.42 37.80
CA GLY A 33 -5.34 8.44 37.83
C GLY A 33 -6.28 8.40 36.63
N ALA A 34 -6.17 9.30 35.65
CA ALA A 34 -6.89 9.10 34.41
C ALA A 34 -6.16 7.99 33.61
N ARG A 35 -6.72 6.78 33.64
CA ARG A 35 -6.34 5.74 32.69
C ARG A 35 -6.43 6.35 31.30
N PRO A 36 -5.39 6.20 30.43
CA PRO A 36 -5.52 6.68 29.07
C PRO A 36 -6.81 6.12 28.47
N PRO A 37 -7.56 6.90 27.69
CA PRO A 37 -8.78 6.38 27.07
C PRO A 37 -8.43 5.07 26.38
N VAL A 38 -9.19 4.02 26.68
CA VAL A 38 -9.00 2.71 26.03
C VAL A 38 -9.36 2.93 24.56
N VAL A 39 -8.34 3.15 23.74
CA VAL A 39 -8.49 3.26 22.29
C VAL A 39 -9.07 1.94 21.81
N ALA A 40 -10.24 1.99 21.17
CA ALA A 40 -10.95 0.77 20.78
C ALA A 40 -10.21 0.04 19.63
N LEU A 41 -9.46 0.78 18.80
CA LEU A 41 -8.69 0.25 17.68
C LEU A 41 -7.38 1.04 17.52
N SER A 42 -6.24 0.35 17.63
CA SER A 42 -4.91 0.93 17.42
C SER A 42 -4.33 0.47 16.08
N TRP A 43 -4.00 1.43 15.21
CA TRP A 43 -3.29 1.13 13.98
C TRP A 43 -1.85 0.66 14.25
N GLU A 44 -1.20 1.26 15.24
CA GLU A 44 0.19 0.95 15.55
C GLU A 44 0.38 -0.48 16.04
N ASP A 45 -0.58 -1.01 16.81
CA ASP A 45 -0.52 -2.36 17.37
C ASP A 45 -1.02 -3.46 16.42
N GLU A 46 -2.01 -3.14 15.58
CA GLU A 46 -2.68 -4.13 14.72
C GLU A 46 -2.10 -4.21 13.30
N ASP A 47 -1.37 -3.19 12.84
CA ASP A 47 -0.73 -3.24 11.52
C ASP A 47 0.49 -4.17 11.52
N ILE A 48 0.47 -5.16 10.64
CA ILE A 48 1.53 -6.16 10.52
C ILE A 48 2.89 -5.53 10.22
N GLU A 49 2.92 -4.46 9.41
CA GLU A 49 4.17 -3.78 9.05
C GLU A 49 4.79 -3.04 10.25
N ASN A 50 3.97 -2.41 11.09
CA ASN A 50 4.42 -1.74 12.31
C ASN A 50 4.88 -2.73 13.38
N ARG A 51 4.20 -3.88 13.48
CA ARG A 51 4.52 -4.93 14.46
C ARG A 51 5.93 -5.53 14.27
N TRP A 52 6.47 -5.50 13.05
CA TRP A 52 7.84 -5.93 12.77
C TRP A 52 8.89 -4.84 13.04
N GLY A 53 8.48 -3.63 13.43
CA GLY A 53 9.31 -2.57 14.02
C GLY A 53 10.37 -1.91 13.14
N LEU A 54 10.62 -2.42 11.93
CA LEU A 54 11.65 -1.89 11.03
C LEU A 54 11.13 -0.82 10.06
N PHE A 55 9.84 -0.82 9.74
CA PHE A 55 9.27 0.06 8.71
C PHE A 55 7.92 0.59 9.15
N ARG A 56 7.68 1.89 8.97
CA ARG A 56 6.35 2.48 9.18
C ARG A 56 5.39 1.98 8.10
N GLY A 57 4.26 1.42 8.52
CA GLY A 57 3.19 0.99 7.62
C GLY A 57 2.64 2.13 6.77
N GLY A 58 2.19 1.82 5.56
CA GLY A 58 1.54 2.78 4.68
C GLY A 58 0.16 3.21 5.22
N ARG A 59 -0.33 4.40 4.80
CA ARG A 59 -1.69 4.87 5.14
C ARG A 59 -2.72 3.99 4.46
N PHE A 60 -3.87 3.78 5.12
CA PHE A 60 -4.99 2.96 4.63
C PHE A 60 -4.56 1.51 4.34
N THR A 61 -4.69 1.08 3.09
CA THR A 61 -4.32 -0.26 2.60
C THR A 61 -3.00 -0.24 1.83
N SER A 62 -2.34 0.92 1.70
CA SER A 62 -1.04 0.97 1.01
C SER A 62 0.05 0.24 1.81
N VAL A 63 0.98 -0.37 1.08
CA VAL A 63 2.00 -1.27 1.62
C VAL A 63 3.38 -0.66 1.43
N ASN A 64 4.27 -0.87 2.39
CA ASN A 64 5.65 -0.40 2.30
C ASN A 64 6.42 -1.25 1.26
N LYS A 65 6.79 -0.62 0.14
CA LYS A 65 7.44 -1.29 -1.01
C LYS A 65 8.77 -1.97 -0.66
N PRO A 66 9.74 -1.33 0.05
CA PRO A 66 11.01 -1.97 0.38
C PRO A 66 10.85 -3.16 1.33
N PHE A 67 9.95 -3.08 2.31
CA PHE A 67 9.68 -4.19 3.22
C PHE A 67 9.14 -5.40 2.48
N THR A 68 8.13 -5.22 1.65
CA THR A 68 7.53 -6.30 0.86
C THR A 68 8.49 -6.89 -0.15
N PHE A 69 9.38 -6.07 -0.73
CA PHE A 69 10.41 -6.56 -1.63
C PHE A 69 11.42 -7.47 -0.93
N ILE A 70 11.92 -7.09 0.24
CA ILE A 70 12.87 -7.90 1.03
C ILE A 70 12.21 -9.23 1.44
N LEU A 71 10.96 -9.17 1.91
CA LEU A 71 10.21 -10.36 2.29
C LEU A 71 10.00 -11.31 1.09
N ALA A 72 9.60 -10.75 -0.05
CA ALA A 72 9.41 -11.50 -1.28
C ALA A 72 10.72 -12.10 -1.81
N ALA A 73 11.82 -11.37 -1.72
CA ALA A 73 13.14 -11.89 -2.10
C ALA A 73 13.54 -13.08 -1.22
N GLY A 74 13.30 -13.00 0.08
CA GLY A 74 13.52 -14.13 0.99
C GLY A 74 12.68 -15.36 0.61
N ILE A 75 11.38 -15.16 0.36
CA ILE A 75 10.46 -16.25 -0.07
C ILE A 75 10.90 -16.83 -1.41
N SER A 76 11.29 -15.99 -2.37
CA SER A 76 11.77 -16.43 -3.69
C SER A 76 13.03 -17.27 -3.59
N VAL A 77 13.99 -16.89 -2.74
CA VAL A 77 15.22 -17.67 -2.50
C VAL A 77 14.88 -19.02 -1.90
N VAL A 78 14.02 -19.06 -0.88
CA VAL A 78 13.56 -20.32 -0.26
C VAL A 78 12.83 -21.20 -1.28
N PHE A 79 11.98 -20.64 -2.11
CA PHE A 79 11.28 -21.37 -3.16
C PHE A 79 12.25 -21.96 -4.19
N LEU A 80 13.20 -21.18 -4.71
CA LEU A 80 14.20 -21.63 -5.65
C LEU A 80 15.12 -22.71 -5.02
N TRP A 81 15.47 -22.54 -3.77
CA TRP A 81 16.22 -23.55 -3.03
C TRP A 81 15.42 -24.86 -2.89
N LEU A 82 14.13 -24.77 -2.59
CA LEU A 82 13.23 -25.91 -2.53
C LEU A 82 13.15 -26.63 -3.90
N MET A 83 13.04 -25.87 -4.99
CA MET A 83 13.03 -26.43 -6.36
C MET A 83 14.37 -27.12 -6.67
N PHE A 84 15.49 -26.57 -6.20
CA PHE A 84 16.82 -27.18 -6.34
C PHE A 84 16.96 -28.50 -5.56
N VAL A 85 16.39 -28.59 -4.37
CA VAL A 85 16.35 -29.83 -3.60
C VAL A 85 15.45 -30.87 -4.30
N LEU A 86 14.33 -30.42 -4.83
CA LEU A 86 13.38 -31.27 -5.54
C LEU A 86 13.99 -31.86 -6.82
N GLU A 87 14.82 -31.09 -7.53
CA GLU A 87 15.58 -31.58 -8.72
C GLU A 87 16.50 -32.74 -8.37
N ARG A 88 17.09 -32.74 -7.18
CA ARG A 88 17.99 -33.82 -6.72
C ARG A 88 17.27 -35.07 -6.23
N GLY A 89 15.96 -34.96 -5.99
CA GLY A 89 15.13 -36.06 -5.52
C GLY A 89 14.75 -37.05 -6.63
N THR A 90 14.42 -38.27 -6.24
CA THR A 90 13.93 -39.34 -7.16
C THR A 90 12.40 -39.31 -7.33
N SER A 91 11.72 -38.28 -6.81
CA SER A 91 10.26 -38.17 -6.82
C SER A 91 9.69 -37.78 -8.18
N SER A 92 8.41 -38.04 -8.41
CA SER A 92 7.67 -37.61 -9.60
C SER A 92 7.71 -36.10 -9.82
N LEU A 93 8.02 -35.32 -8.76
CA LEU A 93 8.13 -33.88 -8.75
C LEU A 93 9.49 -33.35 -9.25
N HIS A 94 10.46 -34.24 -9.52
CA HIS A 94 11.77 -33.88 -10.08
C HIS A 94 11.66 -33.01 -11.34
N ARG A 95 10.68 -33.29 -12.21
CA ARG A 95 10.44 -32.48 -13.43
C ARG A 95 10.08 -31.03 -13.13
N LEU A 96 9.33 -30.78 -12.04
CA LEU A 96 9.01 -29.42 -11.62
C LEU A 96 10.26 -28.66 -11.16
N GLY A 97 11.15 -29.31 -10.41
CA GLY A 97 12.42 -28.72 -10.01
C GLY A 97 13.27 -28.31 -11.20
N LEU A 98 13.37 -29.20 -12.23
CA LEU A 98 14.13 -28.92 -13.45
C LEU A 98 13.66 -27.66 -14.18
N VAL A 99 12.36 -27.40 -14.22
CA VAL A 99 11.78 -26.22 -14.92
C VAL A 99 12.34 -24.91 -14.33
N PHE A 100 12.56 -24.85 -13.02
CA PHE A 100 13.01 -23.63 -12.35
C PHE A 100 14.52 -23.50 -12.25
N VAL A 101 15.25 -24.62 -12.09
CA VAL A 101 16.67 -24.61 -11.69
C VAL A 101 17.62 -24.89 -12.85
N ARG A 102 17.13 -25.36 -14.00
CA ARG A 102 17.99 -25.58 -15.17
C ARG A 102 18.78 -24.31 -15.51
N PRO A 103 20.12 -24.38 -15.70
CA PRO A 103 20.97 -23.19 -15.87
C PRO A 103 20.50 -22.24 -16.98
N GLY A 104 19.89 -22.76 -18.04
CA GLY A 104 19.30 -21.96 -19.13
C GLY A 104 18.03 -21.20 -18.74
N ASN A 105 17.26 -21.72 -17.79
CA ASN A 105 15.97 -21.14 -17.37
C ASN A 105 16.14 -20.07 -16.28
N LEU A 106 17.13 -20.17 -15.42
CA LEU A 106 17.27 -19.38 -14.20
C LEU A 106 17.30 -17.87 -14.47
N TRP A 107 17.83 -17.44 -15.61
CA TRP A 107 17.88 -16.03 -16.03
C TRP A 107 16.48 -15.42 -16.28
N ALA A 108 15.53 -16.21 -16.71
CA ALA A 108 14.17 -15.76 -16.95
C ALA A 108 13.23 -16.12 -15.79
N THR A 109 13.32 -17.36 -15.29
CA THR A 109 12.44 -17.85 -14.20
C THR A 109 12.79 -17.24 -12.85
N GLY A 110 14.06 -16.90 -12.57
CA GLY A 110 14.48 -16.26 -11.31
C GLY A 110 13.79 -14.91 -11.08
N PRO A 111 13.96 -13.92 -11.97
CA PRO A 111 13.27 -12.64 -11.89
C PRO A 111 11.73 -12.78 -11.94
N ALA A 112 11.19 -13.69 -12.77
CA ALA A 112 9.76 -13.95 -12.84
C ALA A 112 9.20 -14.46 -11.50
N THR A 113 9.91 -15.37 -10.83
CA THR A 113 9.58 -15.90 -9.52
C THR A 113 9.63 -14.79 -8.45
N LEU A 114 10.65 -13.92 -8.49
CA LEU A 114 10.76 -12.79 -7.59
C LEU A 114 9.56 -11.84 -7.73
N PHE A 115 9.20 -11.48 -8.96
CA PHE A 115 8.08 -10.58 -9.22
C PHE A 115 6.74 -11.23 -8.83
N PHE A 116 6.58 -12.51 -9.09
CA PHE A 116 5.39 -13.25 -8.66
C PHE A 116 5.23 -13.20 -7.13
N PHE A 117 6.25 -13.61 -6.36
CA PHE A 117 6.17 -13.59 -4.90
C PHE A 117 6.05 -12.17 -4.35
N TRP A 118 6.66 -11.17 -4.98
CA TRP A 118 6.49 -9.79 -4.56
C TRP A 118 5.04 -9.33 -4.73
N GLY A 119 4.41 -9.59 -5.87
CA GLY A 119 2.98 -9.31 -6.08
C GLY A 119 2.08 -10.06 -5.11
N VAL A 120 2.36 -11.34 -4.83
CA VAL A 120 1.62 -12.16 -3.86
C VAL A 120 1.75 -11.57 -2.45
N VAL A 121 2.95 -11.22 -1.99
CA VAL A 121 3.19 -10.64 -0.66
C VAL A 121 2.45 -9.32 -0.50
N VAL A 122 2.52 -8.43 -1.50
CA VAL A 122 1.79 -7.16 -1.49
C VAL A 122 0.28 -7.41 -1.39
N SER A 123 -0.26 -8.31 -2.18
CA SER A 123 -1.70 -8.64 -2.17
C SER A 123 -2.13 -9.25 -0.83
N LEU A 124 -1.33 -10.15 -0.26
CA LEU A 124 -1.65 -10.80 1.02
C LEU A 124 -1.59 -9.83 2.21
N ILE A 125 -0.67 -8.86 2.23
CA ILE A 125 -0.58 -7.85 3.30
C ILE A 125 -1.77 -6.88 3.25
N LYS A 126 -2.35 -6.62 2.09
CA LYS A 126 -3.55 -5.78 1.97
C LYS A 126 -4.77 -6.38 2.67
N ILE A 127 -4.91 -7.72 2.70
CA ILE A 127 -6.08 -8.39 3.28
C ILE A 127 -6.28 -8.06 4.77
N PRO A 128 -5.30 -8.23 5.67
CA PRO A 128 -5.48 -7.87 7.08
C PRO A 128 -5.65 -6.36 7.29
N LYS A 129 -4.99 -5.50 6.50
CA LYS A 129 -5.23 -4.06 6.53
C LYS A 129 -6.68 -3.72 6.18
N LEU A 130 -7.24 -4.36 5.15
CA LEU A 130 -8.65 -4.19 4.79
C LEU A 130 -9.60 -4.68 5.89
N ARG A 131 -9.28 -5.80 6.55
CA ARG A 131 -10.07 -6.28 7.70
C ARG A 131 -10.07 -5.28 8.85
N LEU A 132 -8.94 -4.65 9.11
CA LEU A 132 -8.82 -3.60 10.13
C LEU A 132 -9.67 -2.38 9.78
N GLN A 133 -9.68 -1.96 8.52
CA GLN A 133 -10.54 -0.89 8.01
C GLN A 133 -12.04 -1.22 8.17
N ARG A 134 -12.45 -2.47 7.88
CA ARG A 134 -13.84 -2.92 8.04
C ARG A 134 -14.29 -2.92 9.51
N ARG A 135 -13.42 -3.28 10.45
CA ARG A 135 -13.73 -3.14 11.89
C ARG A 135 -14.03 -1.70 12.29
N ALA A 136 -13.30 -0.73 11.72
CA ALA A 136 -13.59 0.67 11.97
C ALA A 136 -14.95 1.12 11.41
N LEU A 137 -15.41 0.54 10.32
CA LEU A 137 -16.75 0.76 9.76
C LEU A 137 -17.86 0.27 10.71
N GLU A 138 -17.65 -0.89 11.37
CA GLU A 138 -18.59 -1.51 12.30
C GLU A 138 -18.75 -0.72 13.61
N MET A 139 -17.81 0.16 13.96
CA MET A 139 -17.83 0.88 15.24
C MET A 139 -18.90 1.98 15.36
N ALA A 140 -19.76 2.17 14.37
CA ALA A 140 -20.84 3.15 14.38
C ALA A 140 -20.41 4.53 14.93
N ALA A 141 -19.44 5.15 14.24
CA ALA A 141 -18.85 6.44 14.63
C ALA A 141 -19.90 7.55 14.80
N VAL A 142 -20.96 7.53 13.98
CA VAL A 142 -22.10 8.46 14.04
C VAL A 142 -23.29 7.77 14.71
N PRO A 143 -24.01 8.41 15.66
CA PRO A 143 -25.21 7.85 16.27
C PRO A 143 -26.27 7.48 15.24
N GLN A 144 -26.78 6.24 15.29
CA GLN A 144 -27.72 5.72 14.30
C GLN A 144 -29.20 6.00 14.63
N HIS A 145 -29.51 6.68 15.74
CA HIS A 145 -30.88 7.00 16.12
C HIS A 145 -31.59 7.83 15.03
N ARG A 146 -32.87 7.52 14.75
CA ARG A 146 -33.65 8.19 13.70
C ARG A 146 -33.81 9.69 13.94
N GLU A 147 -33.86 10.11 15.19
CA GLU A 147 -34.04 11.52 15.60
C GLU A 147 -32.72 12.31 15.67
N PHE A 148 -31.56 11.64 15.44
CA PHE A 148 -30.26 12.31 15.50
C PHE A 148 -30.11 13.26 14.33
N VAL A 149 -29.94 14.55 14.65
CA VAL A 149 -29.69 15.61 13.68
C VAL A 149 -28.23 16.08 13.84
N LEU A 150 -27.51 16.06 12.75
CA LEU A 150 -26.15 16.55 12.70
C LEU A 150 -26.15 18.06 12.46
N ASN A 151 -25.76 18.82 13.48
CA ASN A 151 -25.60 20.27 13.44
C ASN A 151 -24.21 20.65 13.98
N GLU A 152 -23.88 21.91 14.00
CA GLU A 152 -22.57 22.41 14.46
C GLU A 152 -22.20 21.96 15.89
N ALA A 153 -23.17 21.92 16.80
CA ALA A 153 -22.95 21.50 18.18
C ALA A 153 -22.75 19.98 18.30
N THR A 154 -23.59 19.20 17.61
CA THR A 154 -23.50 17.71 17.63
C THR A 154 -22.32 17.19 16.82
N ALA A 155 -21.86 17.95 15.80
CA ALA A 155 -20.67 17.59 15.02
C ALA A 155 -19.41 17.53 15.89
N LYS A 156 -19.24 18.44 16.85
CA LYS A 156 -18.12 18.40 17.81
C LYS A 156 -18.14 17.11 18.64
N THR A 157 -19.29 16.74 19.14
CA THR A 157 -19.46 15.49 19.93
C THR A 157 -19.14 14.24 19.08
N VAL A 158 -19.55 14.25 17.80
CA VAL A 158 -19.22 13.14 16.88
C VAL A 158 -17.71 13.12 16.60
N LEU A 159 -17.08 14.27 16.37
CA LEU A 159 -15.63 14.39 16.16
C LEU A 159 -14.84 13.88 17.38
N ASP A 160 -15.23 14.31 18.59
CA ASP A 160 -14.58 13.86 19.83
C ASP A 160 -14.71 12.34 19.98
N ARG A 161 -15.89 11.78 19.66
CA ARG A 161 -16.11 10.34 19.64
C ARG A 161 -15.24 9.64 18.60
N VAL A 162 -15.20 10.11 17.36
CA VAL A 162 -14.37 9.55 16.29
C VAL A 162 -12.89 9.53 16.70
N ARG A 163 -12.40 10.62 17.29
CA ARG A 163 -11.01 10.74 17.75
C ARG A 163 -10.70 9.92 18.99
N SER A 164 -11.71 9.55 19.78
CA SER A 164 -11.54 8.64 20.92
C SER A 164 -11.60 7.15 20.57
N LEU A 165 -12.14 6.79 19.39
CA LEU A 165 -12.25 5.40 18.95
C LEU A 165 -10.92 4.83 18.48
N VAL A 166 -10.07 5.67 17.89
CA VAL A 166 -8.81 5.26 17.25
C VAL A 166 -7.65 6.14 17.70
N ASP A 167 -6.45 5.60 17.60
CA ASP A 167 -5.19 6.32 17.88
C ASP A 167 -4.96 7.48 16.91
N ASP A 168 -5.15 7.28 15.61
CA ASP A 168 -5.07 8.34 14.59
C ASP A 168 -6.09 8.10 13.48
N THR A 169 -7.05 9.02 13.33
CA THR A 169 -8.12 8.97 12.31
C THR A 169 -7.57 8.94 10.88
N ARG A 170 -6.35 9.43 10.65
CA ARG A 170 -5.74 9.53 9.31
C ARG A 170 -5.44 8.18 8.67
N TYR A 171 -5.35 7.11 9.45
CA TYR A 171 -5.08 5.76 8.96
C TYR A 171 -6.36 5.00 8.59
N PHE A 172 -7.53 5.48 9.04
CA PHE A 172 -8.83 4.86 8.77
C PHE A 172 -9.62 5.68 7.76
N MET A 173 -9.94 5.09 6.60
CA MET A 173 -10.60 5.81 5.49
C MET A 173 -11.91 6.45 5.91
N LEU A 174 -12.85 5.68 6.47
CA LEU A 174 -14.14 6.21 6.89
C LEU A 174 -14.01 7.32 7.94
N LEU A 175 -13.20 7.08 8.98
CA LEU A 175 -13.05 8.03 10.07
C LEU A 175 -12.35 9.32 9.61
N ASN A 176 -11.39 9.22 8.69
CA ASN A 176 -10.75 10.36 8.07
C ASN A 176 -11.73 11.18 7.20
N ARG A 177 -12.62 10.51 6.45
CA ARG A 177 -13.68 11.21 5.68
C ARG A 177 -14.61 11.98 6.62
N ILE A 178 -15.08 11.34 7.71
CA ILE A 178 -15.96 11.97 8.70
C ILE A 178 -15.24 13.13 9.41
N ASP A 179 -14.00 12.92 9.87
CA ASP A 179 -13.22 13.96 10.55
C ASP A 179 -13.02 15.18 9.66
N ARG A 180 -12.65 15.01 8.39
CA ARG A 180 -12.45 16.10 7.43
C ARG A 180 -13.75 16.83 7.10
N ALA A 181 -14.85 16.09 6.89
CA ALA A 181 -16.13 16.69 6.56
C ALA A 181 -16.69 17.52 7.72
N LEU A 182 -16.60 17.00 8.94
CA LEU A 182 -17.17 17.66 10.12
C LEU A 182 -16.25 18.73 10.72
N SER A 183 -14.93 18.61 10.61
CA SER A 183 -13.98 19.61 11.12
C SER A 183 -14.15 20.99 10.46
N ASN A 184 -14.61 21.04 9.22
CA ASN A 184 -14.80 22.26 8.47
C ASN A 184 -16.27 22.77 8.45
N LEU A 185 -17.15 22.14 9.24
CA LEU A 185 -18.59 22.46 9.21
C LEU A 185 -18.90 23.94 9.50
N ASN A 186 -18.11 24.60 10.36
CA ASN A 186 -18.25 26.01 10.67
C ASN A 186 -17.95 26.96 9.50
N ASN A 187 -17.14 26.52 8.54
CA ASN A 187 -16.73 27.28 7.36
C ASN A 187 -17.59 26.96 6.13
N ILE A 188 -18.48 25.96 6.25
CA ILE A 188 -19.29 25.44 5.16
C ILE A 188 -20.64 26.13 5.18
N GLY A 189 -21.08 26.64 4.01
CA GLY A 189 -22.33 27.40 3.89
C GLY A 189 -23.59 26.57 3.77
N GLY A 190 -23.47 25.28 3.39
CA GLY A 190 -24.64 24.44 3.13
C GLY A 190 -24.37 22.94 3.14
N VAL A 191 -25.43 22.16 3.11
CA VAL A 191 -25.39 20.68 3.04
C VAL A 191 -24.73 20.21 1.73
N SER A 192 -24.95 20.94 0.63
CA SER A 192 -24.34 20.68 -0.68
C SER A 192 -22.82 20.68 -0.63
N ASP A 193 -22.24 21.59 0.16
CA ASP A 193 -20.79 21.73 0.27
C ASP A 193 -20.17 20.54 0.99
N VAL A 194 -20.82 20.04 2.05
CA VAL A 194 -20.39 18.81 2.77
C VAL A 194 -20.47 17.60 1.83
N SER A 195 -21.54 17.48 1.05
CA SER A 195 -21.68 16.42 0.06
C SER A 195 -20.57 16.47 -0.99
N THR A 196 -20.24 17.67 -1.47
CA THR A 196 -19.15 17.87 -2.44
C THR A 196 -17.80 17.50 -1.86
N ILE A 197 -17.51 17.86 -0.60
CA ILE A 197 -16.26 17.49 0.09
C ILE A 197 -16.17 15.97 0.27
N LEU A 198 -17.26 15.31 0.69
CA LEU A 198 -17.28 13.86 0.85
C LEU A 198 -17.08 13.13 -0.49
N LYS A 199 -17.69 13.65 -1.57
CA LYS A 199 -17.50 13.10 -2.92
C LYS A 199 -16.05 13.26 -3.38
N ALA A 200 -15.47 14.44 -3.26
CA ALA A 200 -14.08 14.68 -3.60
C ALA A 200 -13.12 13.81 -2.79
N GLN A 201 -13.44 13.57 -1.51
CA GLN A 201 -12.65 12.68 -0.66
C GLN A 201 -12.80 11.21 -1.09
N SER A 202 -14.00 10.78 -1.52
CA SER A 202 -14.22 9.45 -2.07
C SER A 202 -13.40 9.22 -3.32
N GLU A 203 -13.46 10.13 -4.28
CA GLU A 203 -12.67 10.07 -5.51
C GLU A 203 -11.16 10.04 -5.23
N ASN A 204 -10.69 10.80 -4.23
CA ASN A 204 -9.29 10.77 -3.82
C ASN A 204 -8.88 9.43 -3.21
N ASP A 205 -9.73 8.82 -2.37
CA ASP A 205 -9.46 7.53 -1.76
C ASP A 205 -9.47 6.40 -2.81
N GLU A 206 -10.41 6.43 -3.77
CA GLU A 206 -10.45 5.51 -4.92
C GLU A 206 -9.17 5.60 -5.76
N ASN A 207 -8.75 6.83 -6.09
CA ASN A 207 -7.49 7.06 -6.82
C ASN A 207 -6.26 6.57 -6.04
N GLN A 208 -6.25 6.73 -4.72
CA GLN A 208 -5.17 6.25 -3.87
C GLN A 208 -5.12 4.72 -3.83
N VAL A 209 -6.28 4.06 -3.74
CA VAL A 209 -6.39 2.61 -3.84
C VAL A 209 -5.91 2.13 -5.20
N ALA A 210 -6.43 2.69 -6.31
CA ALA A 210 -6.02 2.35 -7.66
C ALA A 210 -4.50 2.51 -7.87
N SER A 211 -3.92 3.62 -7.39
CA SER A 211 -2.48 3.87 -7.45
C SER A 211 -1.66 2.82 -6.67
N SER A 212 -2.22 2.26 -5.60
CA SER A 212 -1.56 1.23 -4.81
C SER A 212 -1.41 -0.11 -5.55
N TYR A 213 -2.24 -0.36 -6.58
CA TYR A 213 -2.18 -1.54 -7.45
C TYR A 213 -1.26 -1.37 -8.66
N ALA A 214 -0.81 -0.16 -8.97
CA ALA A 214 0.02 0.10 -10.14
C ALA A 214 1.27 -0.80 -10.20
N ILE A 215 1.92 -1.04 -9.06
CA ILE A 215 3.09 -1.92 -8.99
C ILE A 215 2.74 -3.39 -9.25
N ILE A 216 1.60 -3.86 -8.76
CA ILE A 216 1.13 -5.24 -8.99
C ILE A 216 0.82 -5.42 -10.48
N HIS A 217 0.11 -4.48 -11.10
CA HIS A 217 -0.18 -4.51 -12.53
C HIS A 217 1.09 -4.50 -13.38
N ALA A 218 2.10 -3.72 -12.99
CA ALA A 218 3.40 -3.73 -13.66
C ALA A 218 4.07 -5.11 -13.58
N MET A 219 3.97 -5.81 -12.43
CA MET A 219 4.49 -7.18 -12.28
C MET A 219 3.72 -8.19 -13.11
N ILE A 220 2.38 -8.12 -13.11
CA ILE A 220 1.51 -8.99 -13.92
C ILE A 220 1.89 -8.89 -15.39
N TRP A 221 2.24 -7.70 -15.87
CA TRP A 221 2.71 -7.51 -17.24
C TRP A 221 4.15 -7.98 -17.46
N ALA A 222 5.05 -7.69 -16.50
CA ALA A 222 6.47 -8.01 -16.62
C ALA A 222 6.77 -9.52 -16.60
N ILE A 223 6.02 -10.30 -15.82
CA ILE A 223 6.24 -11.74 -15.66
C ILE A 223 6.13 -12.52 -17.01
N PRO A 224 5.08 -12.35 -17.83
CA PRO A 224 5.02 -12.98 -19.15
C PRO A 224 6.11 -12.49 -20.09
N VAL A 225 6.50 -11.23 -20.02
CA VAL A 225 7.59 -10.67 -20.83
C VAL A 225 8.92 -11.36 -20.49
N LEU A 226 9.19 -11.61 -19.21
CA LEU A 226 10.36 -12.39 -18.79
C LEU A 226 10.30 -13.83 -19.31
N GLY A 227 9.12 -14.45 -19.28
CA GLY A 227 8.90 -15.77 -19.91
C GLY A 227 9.23 -15.76 -21.41
N PHE A 228 8.77 -14.74 -22.13
CA PHE A 228 9.07 -14.57 -23.56
C PHE A 228 10.55 -14.33 -23.80
N VAL A 229 11.24 -13.53 -23.00
CA VAL A 229 12.70 -13.37 -23.07
C VAL A 229 13.41 -14.71 -22.91
N GLY A 230 12.94 -15.54 -21.96
CA GLY A 230 13.43 -16.91 -21.79
C GLY A 230 13.26 -17.77 -23.06
N THR A 231 12.14 -17.63 -23.78
CA THR A 231 11.89 -18.32 -25.06
C THR A 231 12.90 -17.90 -26.11
N VAL A 232 13.14 -16.62 -26.26
CA VAL A 232 14.11 -16.09 -27.25
C VAL A 232 15.52 -16.58 -26.95
N LEU A 233 15.93 -16.55 -25.68
CA LEU A 233 17.26 -17.04 -25.27
C LEU A 233 17.39 -18.56 -25.48
N GLY A 234 16.40 -19.33 -25.08
CA GLY A 234 16.40 -20.78 -25.26
C GLY A 234 16.47 -21.19 -26.73
N LEU A 235 15.67 -20.54 -27.58
CA LEU A 235 15.69 -20.79 -29.04
C LEU A 235 17.02 -20.36 -29.66
N SER A 236 17.60 -19.24 -29.24
CA SER A 236 18.91 -18.78 -29.70
C SER A 236 20.02 -19.80 -29.40
N ILE A 237 20.00 -20.37 -28.19
CA ILE A 237 20.93 -21.42 -27.77
C ILE A 237 20.73 -22.68 -28.64
N ALA A 238 19.47 -23.08 -28.87
CA ALA A 238 19.14 -24.24 -29.67
C ALA A 238 19.64 -24.10 -31.12
N ILE A 239 19.44 -22.93 -31.76
CA ILE A 239 19.89 -22.65 -33.12
C ILE A 239 21.42 -22.64 -33.21
N ASN A 240 22.12 -22.02 -32.28
CA ASN A 240 23.58 -22.00 -32.23
C ASN A 240 24.16 -23.42 -32.11
N LYS A 241 23.57 -24.28 -31.28
CA LYS A 241 23.98 -25.66 -31.12
C LYS A 241 23.70 -26.47 -32.38
N PHE A 242 22.57 -26.26 -33.05
CA PHE A 242 22.24 -26.89 -34.32
C PHE A 242 23.23 -26.53 -35.42
N THR A 243 23.57 -25.26 -35.54
CA THR A 243 24.56 -24.78 -36.54
C THR A 243 25.93 -25.41 -36.30
N SER A 244 26.36 -25.52 -35.04
CA SER A 244 27.62 -26.17 -34.65
C SER A 244 27.59 -27.68 -34.99
N ALA A 245 26.43 -28.34 -34.80
CA ALA A 245 26.25 -29.74 -35.15
C ALA A 245 26.43 -30.02 -36.64
N LEU A 246 25.86 -29.13 -37.48
CA LEU A 246 25.98 -29.26 -38.93
C LEU A 246 27.40 -29.02 -39.46
N ALA A 247 28.18 -28.17 -38.78
CA ALA A 247 29.55 -27.80 -39.20
C ALA A 247 30.60 -28.84 -38.78
N ALA A 248 30.30 -29.68 -37.78
CA ALA A 248 31.37 -30.38 -37.06
C ALA A 248 31.61 -31.83 -37.48
N THR A 249 30.68 -32.63 -38.13
CA THR A 249 30.96 -34.07 -38.18
C THR A 249 30.22 -34.92 -39.20
N THR A 250 30.98 -35.95 -39.63
CA THR A 250 30.54 -37.21 -40.23
C THR A 250 30.20 -38.31 -39.17
N ASP A 251 30.36 -38.07 -37.87
CA ASP A 251 30.12 -39.08 -36.83
C ASP A 251 28.67 -39.00 -36.29
N VAL A 252 27.92 -40.09 -36.47
CA VAL A 252 26.50 -40.21 -36.08
C VAL A 252 26.28 -40.03 -34.57
N ASN A 253 27.23 -40.43 -33.72
CA ASN A 253 27.09 -40.26 -32.25
C ASN A 253 27.16 -38.78 -31.84
N GLN A 254 28.05 -38.03 -32.46
CA GLN A 254 28.17 -36.58 -32.20
C GLN A 254 26.93 -35.82 -32.69
N ILE A 255 26.37 -36.19 -33.84
CA ILE A 255 25.10 -35.65 -34.34
C ILE A 255 23.96 -35.92 -33.37
N LYS A 256 23.90 -37.09 -32.76
CA LYS A 256 22.88 -37.45 -31.75
C LYS A 256 23.00 -36.62 -30.50
N ASP A 257 24.21 -36.38 -30.01
CA ASP A 257 24.43 -35.56 -28.80
C ASP A 257 24.08 -34.09 -29.06
N HIS A 258 24.44 -33.55 -30.21
CA HIS A 258 24.05 -32.17 -30.59
C HIS A 258 22.52 -32.05 -30.78
N LEU A 259 21.84 -33.04 -31.32
CA LEU A 259 20.38 -33.04 -31.46
C LEU A 259 19.69 -33.03 -30.08
N LYS A 260 20.27 -33.71 -29.09
CA LYS A 260 19.80 -33.71 -27.72
C LYS A 260 19.97 -32.33 -27.07
N GLU A 261 21.08 -31.64 -27.33
CA GLU A 261 21.29 -30.29 -26.84
C GLU A 261 20.33 -29.25 -27.47
N VAL A 262 20.04 -29.38 -28.77
CA VAL A 262 19.03 -28.55 -29.46
C VAL A 262 17.65 -28.74 -28.83
N THR A 263 17.28 -30.00 -28.60
CA THR A 263 15.99 -30.35 -27.99
C THR A 263 15.90 -29.81 -26.56
N ALA A 264 16.99 -29.81 -25.79
CA ALA A 264 17.05 -29.25 -24.46
C ALA A 264 16.87 -27.73 -24.48
N GLY A 265 17.48 -27.01 -25.43
CA GLY A 265 17.28 -25.56 -25.60
C GLY A 265 15.85 -25.18 -25.93
N LEU A 266 15.20 -26.00 -26.79
CA LEU A 266 13.80 -25.80 -27.14
C LEU A 266 12.87 -26.09 -25.94
N SER A 267 13.15 -27.12 -25.14
CA SER A 267 12.42 -27.40 -23.89
C SER A 267 12.51 -26.24 -22.94
N THR A 268 13.72 -25.64 -22.75
CA THR A 268 13.96 -24.44 -21.95
C THR A 268 13.06 -23.27 -22.37
N ALA A 269 12.95 -23.04 -23.69
CA ALA A 269 12.13 -21.96 -24.22
C ALA A 269 10.64 -22.13 -23.80
N PHE A 270 10.07 -23.29 -23.99
CA PHE A 270 8.66 -23.54 -23.63
C PHE A 270 8.41 -23.52 -22.12
N GLU A 271 9.34 -24.05 -21.31
CA GLU A 271 9.25 -24.06 -19.85
C GLU A 271 9.19 -22.64 -19.28
N CYS A 272 10.04 -21.71 -19.76
CA CYS A 272 10.05 -20.33 -19.31
C CYS A 272 8.72 -19.61 -19.58
N THR A 273 8.16 -19.79 -20.78
CA THR A 273 6.88 -19.16 -21.13
C THR A 273 5.74 -19.74 -20.33
N LEU A 274 5.71 -21.05 -20.12
CA LEU A 274 4.68 -21.72 -19.33
C LEU A 274 4.67 -21.19 -17.90
N VAL A 275 5.84 -21.08 -17.25
CA VAL A 275 5.98 -20.53 -15.89
C VAL A 275 5.54 -19.08 -15.87
N GLY A 276 6.00 -18.26 -16.83
CA GLY A 276 5.63 -16.84 -16.90
C GLY A 276 4.13 -16.64 -17.01
N LEU A 277 3.46 -17.37 -17.90
CA LEU A 277 2.01 -17.27 -18.08
C LEU A 277 1.23 -17.79 -16.86
N ALA A 278 1.65 -18.91 -16.28
CA ALA A 278 1.00 -19.46 -15.09
C ALA A 278 1.11 -18.52 -13.89
N PHE A 279 2.29 -17.96 -13.64
CA PHE A 279 2.51 -17.01 -12.56
C PHE A 279 1.73 -15.71 -12.76
N ALA A 280 1.71 -15.16 -13.97
CA ALA A 280 0.94 -13.98 -14.29
C ALA A 280 -0.56 -14.19 -14.07
N LEU A 281 -1.09 -15.33 -14.53
CA LEU A 281 -2.50 -15.67 -14.35
C LEU A 281 -2.87 -15.78 -12.87
N LEU A 282 -2.08 -16.50 -12.07
CA LEU A 282 -2.33 -16.67 -10.65
C LEU A 282 -2.26 -15.35 -9.90
N LEU A 283 -1.26 -14.51 -10.22
CA LEU A 283 -1.12 -13.20 -9.60
C LEU A 283 -2.27 -12.26 -9.98
N HIS A 284 -2.70 -12.30 -11.24
CA HIS A 284 -3.83 -11.50 -11.73
C HIS A 284 -5.11 -11.86 -10.98
N LEU A 285 -5.46 -13.15 -10.94
CA LEU A 285 -6.64 -13.60 -10.20
C LEU A 285 -6.60 -13.22 -8.71
N LEU A 286 -5.45 -13.39 -8.06
CA LEU A 286 -5.29 -12.99 -6.66
C LEU A 286 -5.46 -11.46 -6.48
N SER A 287 -4.84 -10.68 -7.34
CA SER A 287 -4.91 -9.22 -7.31
C SER A 287 -6.34 -8.73 -7.49
N ASP A 288 -7.06 -9.26 -8.46
CA ASP A 288 -8.45 -8.87 -8.76
C ASP A 288 -9.39 -9.17 -7.59
N LEU A 289 -9.24 -10.36 -6.96
CA LEU A 289 -10.03 -10.71 -5.79
C LEU A 289 -9.79 -9.76 -4.60
N VAL A 290 -8.56 -9.31 -4.40
CA VAL A 290 -8.24 -8.35 -3.32
C VAL A 290 -8.74 -6.96 -3.69
N GLN A 291 -8.54 -6.52 -4.93
CA GLN A 291 -8.99 -5.22 -5.42
C GLN A 291 -10.51 -5.09 -5.35
N GLN A 292 -11.26 -6.12 -5.75
CA GLN A 292 -12.72 -6.13 -5.67
C GLN A 292 -13.19 -5.92 -4.22
N LYS A 293 -12.62 -6.65 -3.25
CA LYS A 293 -12.97 -6.48 -1.83
C LYS A 293 -12.64 -5.09 -1.29
N GLU A 294 -11.62 -4.45 -1.81
CA GLU A 294 -11.22 -3.09 -1.43
C GLU A 294 -12.18 -2.06 -2.05
N THR A 295 -12.63 -2.27 -3.28
CA THR A 295 -13.66 -1.45 -3.93
C THR A 295 -15.01 -1.58 -3.21
N ASP A 296 -15.45 -2.80 -2.91
CA ASP A 296 -16.69 -3.04 -2.14
C ASP A 296 -16.65 -2.30 -0.78
N PHE A 297 -15.49 -2.28 -0.11
CA PHE A 297 -15.32 -1.52 1.13
C PHE A 297 -15.43 0.00 0.92
N LEU A 298 -14.90 0.54 -0.18
CA LEU A 298 -15.03 1.96 -0.50
C LEU A 298 -16.50 2.36 -0.74
N ASP A 299 -17.25 1.49 -1.41
CA ASP A 299 -18.69 1.68 -1.63
C ASP A 299 -19.46 1.65 -0.30
N GLU A 300 -19.17 0.68 0.58
CA GLU A 300 -19.72 0.63 1.94
C GLU A 300 -19.43 1.92 2.74
N CYS A 301 -18.22 2.48 2.62
CA CYS A 301 -17.87 3.76 3.25
C CYS A 301 -18.66 4.94 2.66
N ASN A 302 -18.90 4.93 1.36
CA ASN A 302 -19.69 5.94 0.65
C ASN A 302 -21.15 5.92 1.13
N ASP A 303 -21.75 4.74 1.13
CA ASP A 303 -23.11 4.52 1.60
C ASP A 303 -23.27 4.93 3.07
N TYR A 304 -22.31 4.59 3.92
CA TYR A 304 -22.31 5.02 5.32
C TYR A 304 -22.27 6.55 5.44
N CYS A 305 -21.39 7.22 4.72
CA CYS A 305 -21.31 8.69 4.73
C CYS A 305 -22.60 9.34 4.24
N HIS A 306 -23.20 8.80 3.18
CA HIS A 306 -24.45 9.32 2.65
C HIS A 306 -25.62 9.10 3.64
N ALA A 307 -25.77 7.92 4.18
CA ALA A 307 -26.86 7.56 5.09
C ALA A 307 -26.76 8.23 6.47
N HIS A 308 -25.56 8.37 7.02
CA HIS A 308 -25.36 8.79 8.40
C HIS A 308 -24.78 10.21 8.57
N VAL A 309 -24.16 10.78 7.54
CA VAL A 309 -23.62 12.14 7.59
C VAL A 309 -24.50 13.07 6.78
N VAL A 310 -24.60 12.86 5.46
CA VAL A 310 -25.30 13.79 4.55
C VAL A 310 -26.80 13.87 4.86
N SER A 311 -27.48 12.72 4.98
CA SER A 311 -28.93 12.67 5.21
C SER A 311 -29.36 13.24 6.55
N LYS A 312 -28.49 13.23 7.55
CA LYS A 312 -28.76 13.75 8.91
C LYS A 312 -28.30 15.18 9.12
N LEU A 313 -27.61 15.76 8.15
CA LEU A 313 -27.03 17.09 8.25
C LEU A 313 -28.12 18.18 8.11
N ARG A 314 -28.22 19.06 9.11
CA ARG A 314 -29.03 20.25 9.09
C ARG A 314 -28.15 21.47 9.38
N VAL A 315 -27.69 22.13 8.33
CA VAL A 315 -26.95 23.39 8.43
C VAL A 315 -27.94 24.52 8.32
N ARG A 316 -27.93 25.48 9.28
CA ARG A 316 -28.67 26.74 9.10
C ARG A 316 -28.01 27.51 7.96
N PRO A 317 -28.75 27.93 6.94
CA PRO A 317 -28.19 28.84 5.94
C PRO A 317 -27.67 30.07 6.67
N LYS A 318 -26.40 30.39 6.44
CA LYS A 318 -25.81 31.65 6.91
C LYS A 318 -26.67 32.75 6.26
N ALA A 319 -27.36 33.57 7.07
CA ALA A 319 -28.12 34.70 6.57
C ALA A 319 -27.20 35.49 5.65
N GLY A 320 -27.65 35.58 4.38
CA GLY A 320 -26.84 36.21 3.32
C GLY A 320 -26.37 37.57 3.76
N HIS A 321 -25.13 37.87 3.43
CA HIS A 321 -24.67 39.25 3.37
C HIS A 321 -25.57 39.93 2.34
N PRO A 322 -26.32 41.00 2.65
CA PRO A 322 -27.05 41.74 1.61
C PRO A 322 -26.01 42.37 0.70
N ASP A 323 -26.17 42.09 -0.60
CA ASP A 323 -25.45 42.74 -1.70
C ASP A 323 -25.55 44.26 -1.65
#